data_63f4d730cdd1250559490a58f60e7acc
#
_entry.id   63f4d730cdd1250559490a58f60e7acc
#
_cell.length_a   1.000
_cell.length_b   1.000
_cell.length_c   1.000
_cell.angle_alpha   90.00
_cell.angle_beta   90.00
_cell.angle_gamma   90.00
#
_symmetry.space_group_name_H-M   'P 1'
#
loop_
_entity.id
_entity.type
_entity.pdbx_description
1 polymer ?
#
loop_
_entity_poly.entity_id
_entity_poly.type
_entity_poly.pdbx_seq_one_letter_code
_entity_poly.pdbx_strand_id
1 'polypeptide(L)'
;MKTYMNGGGSKVLFDYSDIRPKGAMLVTSGGKAPGPQPLKECLVKIEGMLREKENGTQLTTLEAHDIVCHIADAVLAGGIRRAALISLFNADDDQMISCKSGNWWETNPQRGRANNSACLMRHKITKEFFLDLWERVEKSGAGFFVSSIGTRAKEISKEVSMNK
;
A
#
# COMPACT_ATOMS: atom_id res chain seq x y z
N MET A 1 -14.95 6.94 6.75
CA MET A 1 -14.78 7.64 5.47
C MET A 1 -15.96 8.55 5.13
N LYS A 2 -17.16 8.04 4.91
CA LYS A 2 -18.32 8.83 4.47
C LYS A 2 -18.58 10.07 5.34
N THR A 3 -18.41 9.98 6.66
CA THR A 3 -18.61 11.06 7.63
C THR A 3 -17.58 12.20 7.47
N TYR A 4 -16.35 11.89 7.06
CA TYR A 4 -15.29 12.88 6.90
C TYR A 4 -15.26 13.50 5.50
N MET A 5 -15.61 12.73 4.47
CA MET A 5 -15.54 13.17 3.08
C MET A 5 -16.75 13.98 2.60
N ASN A 6 -17.87 13.95 3.33
CA ASN A 6 -19.10 14.66 2.94
C ASN A 6 -19.35 15.93 3.78
N GLY A 7 -18.29 16.55 4.31
CA GLY A 7 -18.42 17.78 5.10
C GLY A 7 -19.15 17.58 6.42
N GLY A 8 -19.30 16.34 6.85
CA GLY A 8 -19.97 16.02 8.09
C GLY A 8 -19.15 16.48 9.29
N GLY A 9 -19.65 17.48 10.01
CA GLY A 9 -19.11 17.90 11.31
C GLY A 9 -19.25 16.85 12.41
N SER A 10 -19.68 15.64 12.08
CA SER A 10 -19.88 14.55 13.02
C SER A 10 -18.56 13.89 13.38
N LYS A 11 -18.29 13.76 14.66
CA LYS A 11 -17.14 13.01 15.18
C LYS A 11 -17.52 11.54 15.28
N VAL A 12 -16.72 10.65 14.68
CA VAL A 12 -16.84 9.21 14.89
C VAL A 12 -16.15 8.86 16.19
N LEU A 13 -16.88 8.20 17.09
CA LEU A 13 -16.32 7.62 18.30
C LEU A 13 -16.13 6.13 18.09
N PHE A 14 -14.91 5.67 18.35
CA PHE A 14 -14.57 4.25 18.26
C PHE A 14 -14.56 3.64 19.65
N ASP A 15 -15.29 2.55 19.83
CA ASP A 15 -15.22 1.71 21.01
C ASP A 15 -14.24 0.55 20.77
N TYR A 16 -13.31 0.37 21.70
CA TYR A 16 -12.26 -0.64 21.63
C TYR A 16 -12.39 -1.67 22.77
N SER A 17 -13.47 -1.62 23.55
CA SER A 17 -13.64 -2.43 24.77
C SER A 17 -13.60 -3.94 24.48
N ASP A 18 -14.10 -4.37 23.31
CA ASP A 18 -14.14 -5.78 22.92
C ASP A 18 -12.82 -6.30 22.32
N ILE A 19 -11.81 -5.43 22.14
CA ILE A 19 -10.52 -5.85 21.63
C ILE A 19 -9.68 -6.49 22.74
N ARG A 20 -9.16 -7.70 22.47
CA ARG A 20 -8.32 -8.42 23.42
C ARG A 20 -7.17 -7.56 23.94
N PRO A 21 -6.90 -7.58 25.25
CA PRO A 21 -5.81 -6.82 25.82
C PRO A 21 -4.45 -7.27 25.30
N LYS A 22 -3.47 -6.37 25.33
CA LYS A 22 -2.09 -6.67 24.93
C LYS A 22 -1.56 -7.83 25.76
N GLY A 23 -0.97 -8.81 25.08
CA GLY A 23 -0.36 -10.00 25.72
C GLY A 23 -1.30 -11.18 25.88
N ALA A 24 -2.60 -11.05 25.64
CA ALA A 24 -3.53 -12.19 25.65
C ALA A 24 -3.12 -13.24 24.62
N MET A 25 -3.21 -14.52 24.99
CA MET A 25 -2.84 -15.63 24.10
C MET A 25 -3.82 -15.77 22.94
N LEU A 26 -3.29 -15.98 21.73
CA LEU A 26 -4.04 -16.25 20.51
C LEU A 26 -4.06 -17.77 20.28
N VAL A 27 -5.14 -18.43 20.72
CA VAL A 27 -5.26 -19.90 20.72
C VAL A 27 -5.20 -20.50 19.31
N THR A 28 -5.88 -19.87 18.35
CA THR A 28 -6.00 -20.40 16.97
C THR A 28 -4.83 -20.05 16.06
N SER A 29 -4.18 -18.91 16.29
CA SER A 29 -3.14 -18.40 15.39
C SER A 29 -1.74 -18.39 16.01
N GLY A 30 -1.65 -18.73 17.29
CA GLY A 30 -0.41 -18.65 18.07
C GLY A 30 0.04 -17.21 18.34
N GLY A 31 0.90 -17.04 19.33
CA GLY A 31 1.44 -15.74 19.72
C GLY A 31 0.55 -14.96 20.68
N LYS A 32 0.84 -13.67 20.84
CA LYS A 32 0.15 -12.79 21.79
C LYS A 32 -0.56 -11.65 21.04
N ALA A 33 -1.73 -11.26 21.55
CA ALA A 33 -2.49 -10.14 21.01
C ALA A 33 -1.72 -8.80 21.18
N PRO A 34 -1.75 -7.91 20.17
CA PRO A 34 -1.11 -6.59 20.24
C PRO A 34 -1.88 -5.60 21.13
N GLY A 35 -3.14 -5.90 21.45
CA GLY A 35 -4.06 -4.98 22.10
C GLY A 35 -4.70 -3.98 21.13
N PRO A 36 -5.47 -3.01 21.64
CA PRO A 36 -6.18 -2.04 20.81
C PRO A 36 -5.29 -0.93 20.26
N GLN A 37 -4.09 -0.75 20.78
CA GLN A 37 -3.23 0.41 20.46
C GLN A 37 -2.88 0.52 18.97
N PRO A 38 -2.47 -0.54 18.24
CA PRO A 38 -2.16 -0.43 16.82
C PRO A 38 -3.36 0.00 15.97
N LEU A 39 -4.58 -0.44 16.33
CA LEU A 39 -5.80 -0.01 15.66
C LEU A 39 -6.13 1.46 15.96
N LYS A 40 -5.94 1.91 17.20
CA LYS A 40 -6.14 3.32 17.57
C LYS A 40 -5.22 4.23 16.75
N GLU A 41 -3.95 3.92 16.69
CA GLU A 41 -2.96 4.68 15.92
C GLU A 41 -3.27 4.70 14.42
N CYS A 42 -3.67 3.56 13.88
CA CYS A 42 -4.12 3.45 12.48
C CYS A 42 -5.31 4.37 12.19
N LEU A 43 -6.34 4.33 13.03
CA LEU A 43 -7.53 5.14 12.84
C LEU A 43 -7.26 6.64 12.98
N VAL A 44 -6.38 7.05 13.89
CA VAL A 44 -5.96 8.45 14.03
C VAL A 44 -5.23 8.94 12.76
N LYS A 45 -4.32 8.13 12.20
CA LYS A 45 -3.62 8.48 10.96
C LYS A 45 -4.57 8.61 9.78
N ILE A 46 -5.49 7.65 9.61
CA ILE A 46 -6.49 7.69 8.55
C ILE A 46 -7.44 8.88 8.72
N GLU A 47 -7.87 9.16 9.95
CA GLU A 47 -8.68 10.34 10.24
C GLU A 47 -7.95 11.63 9.86
N GLY A 48 -6.66 11.76 10.19
CA GLY A 48 -5.81 12.89 9.80
C GLY A 48 -5.82 13.09 8.28
N MET A 49 -5.48 12.04 7.52
CA MET A 49 -5.48 12.09 6.06
C MET A 49 -6.83 12.52 5.46
N LEU A 50 -7.95 12.04 6.03
CA LEU A 50 -9.28 12.37 5.54
C LEU A 50 -9.72 13.80 5.90
N ARG A 51 -9.26 14.33 7.03
CA ARG A 51 -9.57 15.71 7.47
C ARG A 51 -8.83 16.78 6.67
N GLU A 52 -7.65 16.45 6.14
CA GLU A 52 -6.88 17.35 5.27
C GLU A 52 -7.51 17.50 3.88
N LYS A 53 -8.47 16.64 3.51
CA LYS A 53 -9.16 16.71 2.22
C LYS A 53 -10.25 17.76 2.21
N GLU A 54 -10.32 18.54 1.13
CA GLU A 54 -11.44 19.41 0.87
C GLU A 54 -12.72 18.59 0.62
N ASN A 55 -13.85 19.15 1.03
CA ASN A 55 -15.14 18.52 0.84
C ASN A 55 -15.44 18.26 -0.64
N GLY A 56 -15.83 17.02 -0.93
CA GLY A 56 -16.18 16.62 -2.29
C GLY A 56 -14.99 16.17 -3.16
N THR A 57 -13.75 16.28 -2.65
CA THR A 57 -12.58 15.75 -3.38
C THR A 57 -12.48 14.24 -3.23
N GLN A 58 -12.02 13.56 -4.28
CA GLN A 58 -11.73 12.13 -4.25
C GLN A 58 -10.32 11.89 -3.67
N LEU A 59 -10.13 10.70 -3.11
CA LEU A 59 -8.78 10.23 -2.76
C LEU A 59 -7.98 9.99 -4.03
N THR A 60 -6.72 10.39 -4.02
CA THR A 60 -5.77 9.94 -5.04
C THR A 60 -5.46 8.45 -4.89
N THR A 61 -4.89 7.85 -5.90
CA THR A 61 -4.45 6.44 -5.87
C THR A 61 -3.46 6.21 -4.74
N LEU A 62 -2.52 7.14 -4.55
CA LEU A 62 -1.50 7.08 -3.51
C LEU A 62 -2.10 7.22 -2.10
N GLU A 63 -3.04 8.13 -1.89
CA GLU A 63 -3.72 8.26 -0.59
C GLU A 63 -4.53 7.01 -0.24
N ALA A 64 -5.23 6.44 -1.22
CA ALA A 64 -5.94 5.18 -1.02
C ALA A 64 -4.97 4.04 -0.67
N HIS A 65 -3.83 3.97 -1.35
CA HIS A 65 -2.74 3.03 -1.07
C HIS A 65 -2.19 3.20 0.35
N ASP A 66 -1.89 4.43 0.77
CA ASP A 66 -1.36 4.71 2.10
C ASP A 66 -2.35 4.34 3.22
N ILE A 67 -3.65 4.59 3.03
CA ILE A 67 -4.70 4.15 3.96
C ILE A 67 -4.67 2.63 4.14
N VAL A 68 -4.63 1.86 3.04
CA VAL A 68 -4.59 0.40 3.10
C VAL A 68 -3.28 -0.10 3.72
N CYS A 69 -2.16 0.57 3.48
CA CYS A 69 -0.88 0.27 4.12
C CYS A 69 -0.92 0.51 5.64
N HIS A 70 -1.55 1.57 6.11
CA HIS A 70 -1.75 1.79 7.55
C HIS A 70 -2.63 0.72 8.19
N ILE A 71 -3.68 0.27 7.49
CA ILE A 71 -4.51 -0.86 7.95
C ILE A 71 -3.66 -2.14 8.04
N ALA A 72 -2.86 -2.43 7.02
CA ALA A 72 -1.98 -3.60 7.02
C ALA A 72 -0.91 -3.54 8.12
N ASP A 73 -0.44 -2.35 8.47
CA ASP A 73 0.50 -2.13 9.56
C ASP A 73 -0.14 -2.44 10.93
N ALA A 74 -1.41 -2.09 11.11
CA ALA A 74 -2.15 -2.35 12.34
C ALA A 74 -2.45 -3.85 12.58
N VAL A 75 -2.40 -4.68 11.54
CA VAL A 75 -2.71 -6.13 11.61
C VAL A 75 -1.50 -6.97 12.07
N LEU A 76 -0.43 -6.34 12.57
CA LEU A 76 0.69 -7.05 13.18
C LEU A 76 0.27 -7.67 14.51
N ALA A 77 0.27 -9.00 14.61
CA ALA A 77 -0.01 -9.72 15.84
C ALA A 77 1.27 -10.38 16.37
N GLY A 78 1.68 -10.00 17.60
CA GLY A 78 2.78 -10.64 18.30
C GLY A 78 4.13 -10.60 17.58
N GLY A 79 4.40 -9.54 16.79
CA GLY A 79 5.61 -9.42 15.98
C GLY A 79 5.58 -10.21 14.66
N ILE A 80 4.52 -10.98 14.42
CA ILE A 80 4.36 -11.76 13.19
C ILE A 80 3.40 -11.02 12.26
N ARG A 81 3.85 -10.79 11.01
CA ARG A 81 3.00 -10.23 9.95
C ARG A 81 1.91 -11.22 9.57
N ARG A 82 0.65 -10.86 9.78
CA ARG A 82 -0.53 -11.69 9.47
C ARG A 82 -1.28 -11.23 8.21
N ALA A 83 -0.81 -10.17 7.56
CA ALA A 83 -1.40 -9.66 6.33
C ALA A 83 -0.38 -9.64 5.21
N ALA A 84 -0.82 -9.97 4.00
CA ALA A 84 -0.12 -9.73 2.76
C ALA A 84 -0.93 -8.73 1.94
N LEU A 85 -0.28 -7.72 1.37
CA LEU A 85 -0.91 -6.69 0.57
C LEU A 85 -0.18 -6.58 -0.76
N ILE A 86 -0.93 -6.58 -1.83
CA ILE A 86 -0.47 -6.21 -3.16
C ILE A 86 -1.31 -5.04 -3.66
N SER A 87 -0.65 -3.98 -4.13
CA SER A 87 -1.27 -2.83 -4.76
C SER A 87 -1.06 -2.93 -6.26
N LEU A 88 -2.16 -3.08 -6.98
CA LEU A 88 -2.19 -3.06 -8.43
C LEU A 88 -2.57 -1.66 -8.91
N PHE A 89 -1.81 -1.09 -9.83
CA PHE A 89 -2.03 0.28 -10.33
C PHE A 89 -1.72 0.37 -11.82
N ASN A 90 -2.23 1.41 -12.47
CA ASN A 90 -1.96 1.66 -13.88
C ASN A 90 -0.50 2.06 -14.10
N ALA A 91 0.09 1.60 -15.19
CA ALA A 91 1.49 1.83 -15.50
C ALA A 91 1.84 3.30 -15.83
N ASP A 92 0.86 4.15 -15.99
CA ASP A 92 0.95 5.61 -16.18
C ASP A 92 0.72 6.41 -14.88
N ASP A 93 0.53 5.73 -13.74
CA ASP A 93 0.37 6.37 -12.44
C ASP A 93 1.74 6.72 -11.83
N ASP A 94 2.22 7.93 -12.13
CA ASP A 94 3.51 8.42 -11.66
C ASP A 94 3.64 8.48 -10.14
N GLN A 95 2.55 8.75 -9.44
CA GLN A 95 2.55 8.77 -7.97
C GLN A 95 2.81 7.38 -7.40
N MET A 96 2.17 6.35 -7.95
CA MET A 96 2.35 4.97 -7.52
C MET A 96 3.71 4.40 -7.95
N ILE A 97 4.23 4.78 -9.14
CA ILE A 97 5.56 4.38 -9.60
C ILE A 97 6.63 4.91 -8.66
N SER A 98 6.51 6.18 -8.22
CA SER A 98 7.52 6.86 -7.39
C SER A 98 7.26 6.75 -5.88
N CYS A 99 6.20 6.10 -5.44
CA CYS A 99 5.78 6.12 -4.04
C CYS A 99 6.79 5.49 -3.05
N LYS A 100 7.71 4.69 -3.54
CA LYS A 100 8.81 4.09 -2.78
C LYS A 100 10.18 4.58 -3.27
N SER A 101 10.27 5.83 -3.72
CA SER A 101 11.52 6.48 -4.12
C SER A 101 12.12 7.29 -2.98
N GLY A 102 13.42 7.55 -3.04
CA GLY A 102 14.15 8.30 -2.02
C GLY A 102 14.06 7.64 -0.65
N ASN A 103 14.02 8.42 0.40
CA ASN A 103 13.98 7.95 1.79
C ASN A 103 12.56 7.64 2.28
N TRP A 104 11.75 7.00 1.45
CA TRP A 104 10.35 6.68 1.77
C TRP A 104 10.18 5.86 3.06
N TRP A 105 11.17 5.04 3.43
CA TRP A 105 11.14 4.25 4.66
C TRP A 105 11.22 5.10 5.94
N GLU A 106 11.72 6.34 5.86
CA GLU A 106 11.74 7.30 6.96
C GLU A 106 10.42 8.08 7.03
N THR A 107 9.91 8.52 5.87
CA THR A 107 8.73 9.39 5.78
C THR A 107 7.42 8.62 5.74
N ASN A 108 7.40 7.47 5.07
CA ASN A 108 6.22 6.63 4.82
C ASN A 108 6.49 5.14 5.03
N PRO A 109 6.97 4.72 6.22
CA PRO A 109 7.39 3.33 6.49
C PRO A 109 6.26 2.30 6.30
N GLN A 110 4.98 2.72 6.42
CA GLN A 110 3.82 1.86 6.17
C GLN A 110 3.80 1.30 4.74
N ARG A 111 4.36 2.01 3.74
CA ARG A 111 4.40 1.54 2.34
C ARG A 111 5.21 0.26 2.17
N GLY A 112 6.08 -0.08 3.12
CA GLY A 112 6.77 -1.36 3.18
C GLY A 112 5.83 -2.56 3.40
N ARG A 113 4.57 -2.35 3.75
CA ARG A 113 3.57 -3.41 3.94
C ARG A 113 2.98 -3.94 2.64
N ALA A 114 3.12 -3.22 1.54
CA ALA A 114 2.56 -3.60 0.24
C ALA A 114 3.66 -3.99 -0.76
N ASN A 115 3.37 -4.99 -1.57
CA ASN A 115 4.03 -5.18 -2.85
C ASN A 115 3.30 -4.33 -3.89
N ASN A 116 4.04 -3.49 -4.62
CA ASN A 116 3.47 -2.62 -5.62
C ASN A 116 3.68 -3.24 -7.00
N SER A 117 2.62 -3.31 -7.83
CA SER A 117 2.70 -3.93 -9.15
C SER A 117 1.97 -3.08 -10.19
N ALA A 118 2.69 -2.57 -11.16
CA ALA A 118 2.10 -1.91 -12.31
C ALA A 118 1.38 -2.93 -13.20
N CYS A 119 0.13 -2.65 -13.57
CA CYS A 119 -0.65 -3.48 -14.47
C CYS A 119 -0.34 -3.11 -15.91
N LEU A 120 0.29 -4.02 -16.62
CA LEU A 120 0.66 -3.85 -18.03
C LEU A 120 -0.27 -4.67 -18.93
N MET A 121 -0.99 -3.99 -19.81
CA MET A 121 -1.84 -4.65 -20.80
C MET A 121 -0.98 -5.12 -21.97
N ARG A 122 -0.81 -6.43 -22.13
CA ARG A 122 0.05 -7.07 -23.13
C ARG A 122 -0.08 -6.49 -24.55
N HIS A 123 -1.31 -6.21 -24.98
CA HIS A 123 -1.59 -5.72 -26.33
C HIS A 123 -1.38 -4.21 -26.52
N LYS A 124 -1.12 -3.48 -25.43
CA LYS A 124 -0.91 -2.02 -25.44
C LYS A 124 0.53 -1.62 -25.14
N ILE A 125 1.34 -2.55 -24.58
CA ILE A 125 2.68 -2.22 -24.15
C ILE A 125 3.67 -2.35 -25.32
N THR A 126 4.48 -1.29 -25.51
CA THR A 126 5.63 -1.32 -26.44
C THR A 126 6.91 -1.66 -25.67
N LYS A 127 7.94 -2.05 -26.40
CA LYS A 127 9.26 -2.33 -25.82
C LYS A 127 9.85 -1.06 -25.19
N GLU A 128 9.72 0.08 -25.87
CA GLU A 128 10.21 1.38 -25.44
C GLU A 128 9.57 1.80 -24.13
N PHE A 129 8.24 1.68 -24.02
CA PHE A 129 7.50 1.99 -22.78
C PHE A 129 7.96 1.08 -21.62
N PHE A 130 8.16 -0.22 -21.89
CA PHE A 130 8.62 -1.14 -20.86
C PHE A 130 10.03 -0.80 -20.37
N LEU A 131 10.94 -0.43 -21.29
CA LEU A 131 12.29 -0.03 -20.93
C LEU A 131 12.33 1.27 -20.13
N ASP A 132 11.53 2.27 -20.50
CA ASP A 132 11.37 3.51 -19.73
C ASP A 132 10.87 3.23 -18.32
N LEU A 133 9.82 2.43 -18.18
CA LEU A 133 9.28 2.03 -16.88
C LEU A 133 10.34 1.29 -16.05
N TRP A 134 11.11 0.39 -16.66
CA TRP A 134 12.17 -0.32 -15.99
C TRP A 134 13.28 0.61 -15.48
N GLU A 135 13.72 1.56 -16.30
CA GLU A 135 14.73 2.54 -15.91
C GLU A 135 14.27 3.43 -14.75
N ARG A 136 13.00 3.84 -14.75
CA ARG A 136 12.39 4.61 -13.66
C ARG A 136 12.36 3.80 -12.35
N VAL A 137 12.04 2.53 -12.42
CA VAL A 137 12.04 1.61 -11.27
C VAL A 137 13.45 1.40 -10.72
N GLU A 138 14.43 1.17 -11.59
CA GLU A 138 15.82 0.97 -11.21
C GLU A 138 16.41 2.22 -10.51
N LYS A 139 16.12 3.41 -11.03
CA LYS A 139 16.55 4.69 -10.44
C LYS A 139 15.85 5.00 -9.11
N SER A 140 14.64 4.54 -8.90
CA SER A 140 13.88 4.82 -7.68
C SER A 140 14.35 3.99 -6.48
N GLY A 141 15.15 2.93 -6.68
CA GLY A 141 15.55 2.01 -5.61
C GLY A 141 14.37 1.27 -4.97
N ALA A 142 13.17 1.44 -5.51
CA ALA A 142 11.98 0.77 -5.04
C ALA A 142 11.88 -0.59 -5.70
N GLY A 143 11.78 -1.66 -4.90
CA GLY A 143 11.53 -2.99 -5.42
C GLY A 143 10.11 -3.08 -5.97
N PHE A 144 9.92 -2.77 -7.24
CA PHE A 144 8.68 -3.05 -7.94
C PHE A 144 8.73 -4.44 -8.54
N PHE A 145 7.63 -5.16 -8.42
CA PHE A 145 7.35 -6.26 -9.30
C PHE A 145 6.43 -5.75 -10.39
N VAL A 146 6.94 -5.67 -11.62
CA VAL A 146 6.10 -5.53 -12.79
C VAL A 146 5.43 -6.88 -13.01
N SER A 147 4.18 -7.01 -12.62
CA SER A 147 3.38 -8.18 -12.90
C SER A 147 2.63 -7.94 -14.20
N SER A 148 2.90 -8.76 -15.22
CA SER A 148 2.05 -8.79 -16.39
C SER A 148 0.90 -9.76 -16.14
N ILE A 149 -0.29 -9.32 -16.39
CA ILE A 149 -1.39 -10.22 -16.68
C ILE A 149 -1.15 -10.77 -18.10
N GLY A 150 -0.25 -11.78 -18.21
CA GLY A 150 0.02 -12.44 -19.48
C GLY A 150 1.49 -12.85 -19.69
N THR A 151 1.73 -13.82 -20.57
CA THR A 151 3.02 -14.46 -20.88
C THR A 151 4.08 -13.53 -21.47
N ARG A 152 3.71 -12.45 -22.13
CA ARG A 152 4.63 -11.58 -22.89
C ARG A 152 5.61 -10.75 -22.05
N ALA A 153 5.28 -10.38 -20.82
CA ALA A 153 6.24 -9.67 -19.97
C ALA A 153 7.36 -10.59 -19.46
N LYS A 154 7.09 -11.89 -19.34
CA LYS A 154 8.13 -12.88 -19.08
C LYS A 154 9.10 -13.00 -20.27
N GLU A 155 8.58 -12.87 -21.50
CA GLU A 155 9.40 -12.92 -22.72
C GLU A 155 10.25 -11.65 -22.85
N ILE A 156 9.69 -10.46 -22.66
CA ILE A 156 10.42 -9.18 -22.69
C ILE A 156 11.48 -9.14 -21.57
N SER A 157 11.15 -9.58 -20.36
CA SER A 157 12.10 -9.67 -19.25
C SER A 157 13.27 -10.60 -19.55
N LYS A 158 13.03 -11.72 -20.25
CA LYS A 158 14.11 -12.62 -20.72
C LYS A 158 14.96 -11.97 -21.80
N GLU A 159 14.36 -11.27 -22.77
CA GLU A 159 15.12 -10.58 -23.82
C GLU A 159 16.02 -9.47 -23.25
N VAL A 160 15.54 -8.71 -22.26
CA VAL A 160 16.35 -7.67 -21.58
C VAL A 160 17.48 -8.29 -20.77
N SER A 161 17.25 -9.43 -20.13
CA SER A 161 18.28 -10.13 -19.34
C SER A 161 19.35 -10.85 -20.21
N MET A 162 19.02 -11.19 -21.46
CA MET A 162 19.97 -11.82 -22.39
C MET A 162 20.82 -10.78 -23.16
N ASN A 163 20.45 -9.51 -23.16
CA ASN A 163 21.18 -8.42 -23.83
C ASN A 163 22.06 -7.59 -22.87
N LYS A 164 22.25 -8.05 -21.62
CA LYS A 164 23.23 -7.55 -20.65
C LYS A 164 24.41 -8.53 -20.55
#